data_09f7a64c18ef30c0881b60558b450c7c
#
_entry.id   09f7a64c18ef30c0881b60558b450c7c
#
_cell.length_a   1.000
_cell.length_b   1.000
_cell.length_c   1.000
_cell.angle_alpha   90.00
_cell.angle_beta   90.00
_cell.angle_gamma   90.00
#
_symmetry.space_group_name_H-M   'P 1'
#
loop_
_entity.id
_entity.type
_entity.pdbx_description
1 polymer ?
#
loop_
_entity_poly.entity_id
_entity_poly.type
_entity_poly.pdbx_seq_one_letter_code
_entity_poly.pdbx_strand_id
1 'polypeptide(L)'
;VSGLPIVRIQNLNNAEAPFDDVKVRQALCYAIDPAEIMLMVSDGKGTELGSSMFPSFSKYYMEELNDTYNQDLEKAKELLKEAGYEDGFSFTITVPSNYQPHIDTAQVLVEEFKAIGVDAEIQLIEWDSWLSDVYQNRQFQSTVVGVDASNLTAAAMLQRFTSDSSKNFINFSNEDYDVAFDKAISSTDDKEKTEYYKECERILSEDAANVYIQDLPEFVALNKKYTGYEFYPLYVQDIAKLKLAE
;
A
#
# COMPACT_ATOMS: atom_id res chain seq x y z
N VAL A 1 9.62 9.31 -16.65
CA VAL A 1 8.96 8.90 -15.39
C VAL A 1 7.53 8.55 -15.73
N SER A 2 7.07 7.40 -15.32
CA SER A 2 5.69 6.93 -15.47
C SER A 2 5.27 6.25 -14.17
N GLY A 3 3.97 6.28 -13.83
CA GLY A 3 3.42 5.47 -12.76
C GLY A 3 3.46 3.99 -13.14
N LEU A 4 3.90 3.14 -12.23
CA LEU A 4 3.73 1.69 -12.31
C LEU A 4 2.46 1.31 -11.55
N PRO A 5 1.73 0.27 -11.93
CA PRO A 5 0.59 -0.21 -11.16
C PRO A 5 1.07 -1.00 -9.93
N ILE A 6 1.77 -0.32 -9.03
CA ILE A 6 2.28 -0.87 -7.78
C ILE A 6 1.93 0.09 -6.66
N VAL A 7 1.02 -0.32 -5.81
CA VAL A 7 0.74 0.40 -4.56
C VAL A 7 1.82 0.10 -3.54
N ARG A 8 2.53 1.11 -3.07
CA ARG A 8 3.42 0.99 -1.92
C ARG A 8 2.66 1.34 -0.67
N ILE A 9 2.66 0.41 0.24
CA ILE A 9 1.93 0.48 1.48
C ILE A 9 2.77 -0.12 2.61
N GLN A 10 2.54 0.34 3.83
CA GLN A 10 2.90 -0.42 5.00
C GLN A 10 1.77 -1.41 5.28
N ASN A 11 2.05 -2.69 5.12
CA ASN A 11 1.09 -3.74 5.42
C ASN A 11 1.12 -4.04 6.92
N LEU A 12 -0.06 -4.09 7.52
CA LEU A 12 -0.25 -4.44 8.93
C LEU A 12 -0.87 -5.84 9.01
N ASN A 13 -0.36 -6.69 9.91
CA ASN A 13 -1.00 -7.97 10.15
C ASN A 13 -2.26 -7.78 10.99
N ASN A 14 -3.43 -7.75 10.35
CA ASN A 14 -4.70 -7.43 11.00
C ASN A 14 -5.18 -8.50 12.01
N ALA A 15 -4.49 -9.63 12.13
CA ALA A 15 -4.77 -10.67 13.12
C ALA A 15 -3.81 -10.65 14.32
N GLU A 16 -2.80 -9.78 14.31
CA GLU A 16 -1.77 -9.69 15.34
C GLU A 16 -1.92 -8.40 16.16
N ALA A 17 -1.90 -8.53 17.49
CA ALA A 17 -1.91 -7.35 18.35
C ALA A 17 -0.60 -6.54 18.14
N PRO A 18 -0.68 -5.20 18.13
CA PRO A 18 -1.86 -4.38 18.39
C PRO A 18 -2.69 -4.06 17.13
N PHE A 19 -2.36 -4.61 15.97
CA PHE A 19 -2.97 -4.27 14.67
C PHE A 19 -4.30 -4.99 14.41
N ASP A 20 -4.74 -5.87 15.29
CA ASP A 20 -6.09 -6.43 15.33
C ASP A 20 -7.16 -5.37 15.74
N ASP A 21 -6.75 -4.26 16.36
CA ASP A 21 -7.61 -3.12 16.64
C ASP A 21 -7.57 -2.09 15.49
N VAL A 22 -8.74 -1.80 14.92
CA VAL A 22 -8.87 -0.80 13.84
C VAL A 22 -8.41 0.59 14.27
N LYS A 23 -8.62 0.99 15.54
CA LYS A 23 -8.20 2.30 16.05
C LYS A 23 -6.68 2.46 16.05
N VAL A 24 -5.95 1.38 16.36
CA VAL A 24 -4.49 1.38 16.27
C VAL A 24 -4.05 1.57 14.81
N ARG A 25 -4.67 0.85 13.86
CA ARG A 25 -4.35 1.01 12.44
C ARG A 25 -4.66 2.41 11.92
N GLN A 26 -5.83 2.96 12.29
CA GLN A 26 -6.20 4.34 11.97
C GLN A 26 -5.24 5.37 12.59
N ALA A 27 -4.78 5.14 13.82
CA ALA A 27 -3.80 6.00 14.47
C ALA A 27 -2.48 6.06 13.69
N LEU A 28 -1.99 4.93 13.15
CA LEU A 28 -0.81 4.90 12.31
C LEU A 28 -1.04 5.65 10.99
N CYS A 29 -2.24 5.55 10.40
CA CYS A 29 -2.58 6.32 9.21
C CYS A 29 -2.57 7.84 9.46
N TYR A 30 -3.10 8.31 10.60
CA TYR A 30 -3.04 9.73 10.98
C TYR A 30 -1.65 10.21 11.40
N ALA A 31 -0.74 9.30 11.73
CA ALA A 31 0.61 9.66 12.18
C ALA A 31 1.55 10.06 11.03
N ILE A 32 1.30 9.60 9.81
CA ILE A 32 2.20 9.76 8.68
C ILE A 32 1.83 10.95 7.80
N ASP A 33 2.85 11.49 7.10
CA ASP A 33 2.69 12.44 5.99
C ASP A 33 3.16 11.76 4.67
N PRO A 34 2.23 11.24 3.84
CA PRO A 34 2.60 10.61 2.57
C PRO A 34 3.37 11.53 1.62
N ALA A 35 3.11 12.85 1.64
CA ALA A 35 3.83 13.81 0.81
C ALA A 35 5.29 13.96 1.25
N GLU A 36 5.57 13.97 2.56
CA GLU A 36 6.94 13.95 3.08
C GLU A 36 7.66 12.66 2.72
N ILE A 37 7.01 11.51 2.88
CA ILE A 37 7.57 10.20 2.48
C ILE A 37 7.91 10.21 0.98
N MET A 38 7.00 10.68 0.11
CA MET A 38 7.27 10.78 -1.32
C MET A 38 8.44 11.72 -1.63
N LEU A 39 8.53 12.84 -0.93
CA LEU A 39 9.64 13.78 -1.11
C LEU A 39 10.98 13.12 -0.80
N MET A 40 11.07 12.38 0.29
CA MET A 40 12.30 11.75 0.75
C MET A 40 12.70 10.51 -0.06
N VAL A 41 11.73 9.73 -0.53
CA VAL A 41 11.97 8.43 -1.18
C VAL A 41 12.00 8.54 -2.71
N SER A 42 11.27 9.49 -3.31
CA SER A 42 11.07 9.58 -4.76
C SER A 42 11.15 11.00 -5.33
N ASP A 43 11.85 11.93 -4.66
CA ASP A 43 11.96 13.34 -5.06
C ASP A 43 10.58 14.02 -5.26
N GLY A 44 9.59 13.67 -4.46
CA GLY A 44 8.22 14.19 -4.54
C GLY A 44 7.45 13.69 -5.78
N LYS A 45 7.90 12.61 -6.40
CA LYS A 45 7.23 12.00 -7.56
C LYS A 45 6.45 10.78 -7.13
N GLY A 46 5.31 10.57 -7.76
CA GLY A 46 4.35 9.50 -7.43
C GLY A 46 2.95 10.07 -7.29
N THR A 47 2.05 9.28 -6.75
CA THR A 47 0.69 9.67 -6.41
C THR A 47 0.37 9.13 -5.03
N GLU A 48 -0.12 9.96 -4.15
CA GLU A 48 -0.62 9.54 -2.83
C GLU A 48 -1.77 8.55 -3.00
N LEU A 49 -1.90 7.64 -2.05
CA LEU A 49 -2.94 6.61 -2.08
C LEU A 49 -3.73 6.60 -0.78
N GLY A 50 -5.05 6.48 -0.92
CA GLY A 50 -5.96 6.27 0.20
C GLY A 50 -6.58 4.87 0.24
N SER A 51 -6.29 4.03 -0.78
CA SER A 51 -6.76 2.65 -0.88
C SER A 51 -5.80 1.79 -1.68
N SER A 52 -6.17 0.52 -1.91
CA SER A 52 -5.39 -0.45 -2.68
C SER A 52 -5.76 -0.44 -4.17
N MET A 53 -6.03 0.72 -4.76
CA MET A 53 -6.31 0.83 -6.20
C MET A 53 -5.27 1.70 -6.90
N PHE A 54 -5.00 1.38 -8.16
CA PHE A 54 -4.04 2.10 -8.98
C PHE A 54 -4.65 3.39 -9.55
N PRO A 55 -3.98 4.53 -9.45
CA PRO A 55 -4.44 5.78 -10.10
C PRO A 55 -4.63 5.63 -11.62
N SER A 56 -3.86 4.74 -12.26
CA SER A 56 -4.03 4.42 -13.69
C SER A 56 -5.36 3.74 -14.02
N PHE A 57 -6.06 3.18 -13.04
CA PHE A 57 -7.39 2.60 -13.19
C PHE A 57 -8.48 3.62 -12.91
N SER A 58 -8.43 4.76 -13.59
CA SER A 58 -9.25 5.96 -13.36
C SER A 58 -10.76 5.71 -13.26
N LYS A 59 -11.27 4.61 -13.82
CA LYS A 59 -12.66 4.20 -13.73
C LYS A 59 -13.06 3.80 -12.30
N TYR A 60 -12.14 3.18 -11.57
CA TYR A 60 -12.38 2.60 -10.26
C TYR A 60 -11.73 3.44 -9.16
N TYR A 61 -10.55 4.00 -9.40
CA TYR A 61 -9.77 4.78 -8.45
C TYR A 61 -10.57 5.95 -7.85
N MET A 62 -10.50 6.07 -6.55
CA MET A 62 -11.19 7.09 -5.76
C MET A 62 -10.16 8.04 -5.16
N GLU A 63 -9.89 9.15 -5.86
CA GLU A 63 -8.91 10.16 -5.43
C GLU A 63 -9.29 10.80 -4.08
N GLU A 64 -10.60 10.91 -3.79
CA GLU A 64 -11.09 11.45 -2.53
C GLU A 64 -10.68 10.65 -1.30
N LEU A 65 -10.31 9.38 -1.45
CA LEU A 65 -9.81 8.56 -0.34
C LEU A 65 -8.41 8.95 0.10
N ASN A 66 -7.64 9.65 -0.74
CA ASN A 66 -6.30 10.12 -0.39
C ASN A 66 -6.32 11.09 0.81
N ASP A 67 -7.44 11.80 0.99
CA ASP A 67 -7.64 12.75 2.08
C ASP A 67 -8.30 12.14 3.33
N THR A 68 -8.52 10.80 3.37
CA THR A 68 -9.17 10.14 4.51
C THR A 68 -8.36 10.28 5.79
N TYR A 69 -7.03 10.20 5.69
CA TYR A 69 -6.10 10.28 6.80
C TYR A 69 -5.04 11.36 6.56
N ASN A 70 -5.47 12.62 6.57
CA ASN A 70 -4.50 13.72 6.63
C ASN A 70 -3.77 13.69 7.96
N GLN A 71 -2.45 13.94 7.97
CA GLN A 71 -1.66 13.87 9.19
C GLN A 71 -2.28 14.69 10.33
N ASP A 72 -2.58 14.00 11.43
CA ASP A 72 -3.12 14.59 12.67
C ASP A 72 -2.60 13.79 13.87
N LEU A 73 -1.49 14.27 14.44
CA LEU A 73 -0.81 13.59 15.55
C LEU A 73 -1.66 13.57 16.84
N GLU A 74 -2.51 14.57 17.06
CA GLU A 74 -3.37 14.59 18.24
C GLU A 74 -4.50 13.57 18.09
N LYS A 75 -5.09 13.46 16.91
CA LYS A 75 -6.07 12.42 16.58
C LYS A 75 -5.49 11.03 16.69
N ALA A 76 -4.25 10.84 16.20
CA ALA A 76 -3.55 9.56 16.32
C ALA A 76 -3.36 9.15 17.79
N LYS A 77 -2.92 10.07 18.66
CA LYS A 77 -2.76 9.82 20.10
C LYS A 77 -4.10 9.54 20.78
N GLU A 78 -5.17 10.26 20.42
CA GLU A 78 -6.51 10.01 20.93
C GLU A 78 -6.97 8.58 20.63
N LEU A 79 -6.80 8.13 19.38
CA LEU A 79 -7.15 6.76 18.96
C LEU A 79 -6.32 5.70 19.69
N LEU A 80 -5.01 5.93 19.88
CA LEU A 80 -4.17 5.03 20.68
C LEU A 80 -4.65 4.94 22.12
N LYS A 81 -5.02 6.06 22.73
CA LYS A 81 -5.57 6.08 24.08
C LYS A 81 -6.90 5.31 24.17
N GLU A 82 -7.80 5.51 23.21
CA GLU A 82 -9.07 4.77 23.14
C GLU A 82 -8.86 3.26 22.96
N ALA A 83 -7.80 2.86 22.26
CA ALA A 83 -7.40 1.46 22.08
C ALA A 83 -6.63 0.87 23.27
N GLY A 84 -6.34 1.68 24.31
CA GLY A 84 -5.60 1.24 25.50
C GLY A 84 -4.07 1.32 25.37
N TYR A 85 -3.56 2.04 24.40
CA TYR A 85 -2.13 2.24 24.12
C TYR A 85 -1.69 3.69 24.36
N GLU A 86 -2.21 4.35 25.40
CA GLU A 86 -1.85 5.74 25.75
C GLU A 86 -0.34 5.93 26.00
N ASP A 87 0.33 4.89 26.52
CA ASP A 87 1.78 4.88 26.78
C ASP A 87 2.60 4.46 25.55
N GLY A 88 1.96 4.27 24.39
CA GLY A 88 2.58 3.76 23.19
C GLY A 88 2.81 2.25 23.22
N PHE A 89 3.50 1.75 22.21
CA PHE A 89 3.93 0.36 22.07
C PHE A 89 5.13 0.26 21.12
N SER A 90 5.75 -0.92 21.10
CA SER A 90 6.83 -1.23 20.14
C SER A 90 6.41 -2.33 19.20
N PHE A 91 6.88 -2.27 17.94
CA PHE A 91 6.63 -3.31 16.96
C PHE A 91 7.77 -3.38 15.91
N THR A 92 7.78 -4.46 15.13
CA THR A 92 8.77 -4.68 14.08
C THR A 92 8.19 -4.44 12.70
N ILE A 93 8.92 -3.68 11.87
CA ILE A 93 8.69 -3.55 10.43
C ILE A 93 9.67 -4.48 9.72
N THR A 94 9.19 -5.62 9.24
CA THR A 94 10.00 -6.56 8.45
C THR A 94 10.07 -6.10 7.00
N VAL A 95 11.28 -5.85 6.49
CA VAL A 95 11.49 -5.27 5.15
C VAL A 95 12.41 -6.15 4.32
N PRO A 96 12.07 -6.46 3.05
CA PRO A 96 12.98 -7.17 2.17
C PRO A 96 14.21 -6.33 1.85
N SER A 97 15.40 -6.89 2.11
CA SER A 97 16.70 -6.18 2.09
C SER A 97 17.19 -5.76 0.70
N ASN A 98 16.59 -6.32 -0.36
CA ASN A 98 16.96 -6.05 -1.75
C ASN A 98 16.20 -4.90 -2.41
N TYR A 99 15.31 -4.23 -1.68
CA TYR A 99 14.49 -3.13 -2.19
C TYR A 99 14.75 -1.83 -1.41
N GLN A 100 15.74 -1.05 -1.83
CA GLN A 100 16.13 0.18 -1.14
C GLN A 100 14.95 1.14 -0.88
N PRO A 101 14.04 1.40 -1.85
CA PRO A 101 12.92 2.29 -1.60
C PRO A 101 11.94 1.81 -0.50
N HIS A 102 11.85 0.50 -0.22
CA HIS A 102 11.06 -0.01 0.91
C HIS A 102 11.76 0.26 2.24
N ILE A 103 13.11 0.13 2.25
CA ILE A 103 13.94 0.44 3.43
C ILE A 103 13.84 1.92 3.75
N ASP A 104 14.01 2.79 2.75
CA ASP A 104 13.94 4.24 2.93
C ASP A 104 12.55 4.67 3.44
N THR A 105 11.48 4.09 2.89
CA THR A 105 10.11 4.33 3.38
C THR A 105 9.98 3.91 4.85
N ALA A 106 10.46 2.71 5.22
CA ALA A 106 10.38 2.24 6.60
C ALA A 106 11.16 3.14 7.57
N GLN A 107 12.30 3.72 7.14
CA GLN A 107 13.07 4.66 7.96
C GLN A 107 12.28 5.94 8.25
N VAL A 108 11.56 6.48 7.28
CA VAL A 108 10.71 7.66 7.50
C VAL A 108 9.57 7.31 8.45
N LEU A 109 8.89 6.17 8.23
CA LEU A 109 7.81 5.72 9.11
C LEU A 109 8.24 5.57 10.57
N VAL A 110 9.45 5.03 10.82
CA VAL A 110 10.01 4.92 12.18
C VAL A 110 10.08 6.30 12.87
N GLU A 111 10.53 7.31 12.15
CA GLU A 111 10.63 8.67 12.73
C GLU A 111 9.26 9.31 12.94
N GLU A 112 8.31 9.14 12.02
CA GLU A 112 6.97 9.67 12.15
C GLU A 112 6.18 9.04 13.30
N PHE A 113 6.28 7.71 13.49
CA PHE A 113 5.60 7.02 14.58
C PHE A 113 6.10 7.40 15.97
N LYS A 114 7.36 7.81 16.11
CA LYS A 114 7.88 8.35 17.39
C LYS A 114 7.09 9.56 17.88
N ALA A 115 6.54 10.37 16.97
CA ALA A 115 5.77 11.56 17.33
C ALA A 115 4.47 11.23 18.08
N ILE A 116 3.99 10.00 17.96
CA ILE A 116 2.79 9.50 18.68
C ILE A 116 3.13 8.50 19.80
N GLY A 117 4.42 8.35 20.15
CA GLY A 117 4.88 7.44 21.20
C GLY A 117 4.99 5.97 20.76
N VAL A 118 4.97 5.70 19.49
CA VAL A 118 5.12 4.34 18.95
C VAL A 118 6.55 4.12 18.47
N ASP A 119 7.18 3.03 18.96
CA ASP A 119 8.58 2.69 18.67
C ASP A 119 8.63 1.52 17.68
N ALA A 120 8.99 1.82 16.44
CA ALA A 120 9.09 0.83 15.38
C ALA A 120 10.55 0.46 15.10
N GLU A 121 10.85 -0.83 15.02
CA GLU A 121 12.18 -1.36 14.69
C GLU A 121 12.18 -2.00 13.30
N ILE A 122 13.20 -1.68 12.47
CA ILE A 122 13.31 -2.27 11.14
C ILE A 122 14.10 -3.57 11.22
N GLN A 123 13.50 -4.65 10.72
CA GLN A 123 14.14 -5.94 10.52
C GLN A 123 14.32 -6.20 9.03
N LEU A 124 15.57 -6.21 8.56
CA LEU A 124 15.88 -6.57 7.17
C LEU A 124 16.03 -8.08 7.03
N ILE A 125 15.35 -8.65 6.04
CA ILE A 125 15.45 -10.07 5.71
C ILE A 125 15.63 -10.26 4.20
N GLU A 126 16.20 -11.39 3.81
CA GLU A 126 16.34 -11.77 2.40
C GLU A 126 14.98 -12.03 1.76
N TRP A 127 14.88 -11.81 0.44
CA TRP A 127 13.62 -11.91 -0.30
C TRP A 127 12.95 -13.29 -0.17
N ASP A 128 13.72 -14.37 -0.27
CA ASP A 128 13.17 -15.74 -0.14
C ASP A 128 12.60 -15.99 1.26
N SER A 129 13.25 -15.46 2.30
CA SER A 129 12.73 -15.50 3.67
C SER A 129 11.47 -14.64 3.81
N TRP A 130 11.43 -13.48 3.17
CA TRP A 130 10.23 -12.64 3.16
C TRP A 130 9.04 -13.38 2.51
N LEU A 131 9.27 -14.05 1.37
CA LEU A 131 8.23 -14.83 0.70
C LEU A 131 7.72 -15.99 1.56
N SER A 132 8.61 -16.70 2.26
CA SER A 132 8.22 -17.82 3.12
C SER A 132 7.56 -17.36 4.42
N ASP A 133 8.19 -16.47 5.14
CA ASP A 133 7.82 -16.13 6.52
C ASP A 133 6.71 -15.10 6.56
N VAL A 134 6.83 -14.02 5.77
CA VAL A 134 5.85 -12.93 5.77
C VAL A 134 4.66 -13.28 4.87
N TYR A 135 4.92 -13.55 3.59
CA TYR A 135 3.82 -13.71 2.62
C TYR A 135 3.06 -15.03 2.76
N GLN A 136 3.77 -16.16 2.90
CA GLN A 136 3.15 -17.49 2.97
C GLN A 136 2.71 -17.84 4.40
N ASN A 137 3.61 -17.70 5.36
CA ASN A 137 3.38 -18.11 6.75
C ASN A 137 2.76 -17.01 7.62
N ARG A 138 2.68 -15.77 7.12
CA ARG A 138 2.07 -14.60 7.80
C ARG A 138 2.70 -14.32 9.17
N GLN A 139 3.99 -14.62 9.33
CA GLN A 139 4.77 -14.42 10.56
C GLN A 139 5.42 -13.03 10.54
N PHE A 140 4.64 -12.00 10.77
CA PHE A 140 5.10 -10.61 10.82
C PHE A 140 4.09 -9.74 11.57
N GLN A 141 4.54 -8.61 12.09
CA GLN A 141 3.67 -7.56 12.64
C GLN A 141 3.34 -6.53 11.57
N SER A 142 4.36 -6.01 10.91
CA SER A 142 4.24 -5.05 9.82
C SER A 142 5.32 -5.29 8.76
N THR A 143 5.05 -4.88 7.52
CA THR A 143 6.02 -4.92 6.42
C THR A 143 5.78 -3.78 5.44
N VAL A 144 6.85 -3.23 4.86
CA VAL A 144 6.76 -2.28 3.75
C VAL A 144 7.09 -3.00 2.46
N VAL A 145 6.14 -3.04 1.55
CA VAL A 145 6.30 -3.70 0.25
C VAL A 145 5.39 -3.05 -0.79
N GLY A 146 5.72 -3.21 -2.07
CA GLY A 146 4.82 -2.90 -3.18
C GLY A 146 3.88 -4.06 -3.46
N VAL A 147 2.60 -3.77 -3.63
CA VAL A 147 1.59 -4.75 -4.02
C VAL A 147 1.11 -4.45 -5.43
N ASP A 148 1.14 -5.44 -6.30
CA ASP A 148 0.67 -5.34 -7.68
C ASP A 148 -0.50 -6.27 -7.98
N ALA A 149 -1.12 -6.06 -9.14
CA ALA A 149 -2.08 -6.99 -9.72
C ALA A 149 -1.49 -7.62 -10.99
N SER A 150 -1.08 -8.87 -10.87
CA SER A 150 -0.42 -9.61 -11.98
C SER A 150 -1.21 -9.62 -13.29
N ASN A 151 -2.54 -9.46 -13.23
CA ASN A 151 -3.42 -9.42 -14.40
C ASN A 151 -3.88 -8.00 -14.77
N LEU A 152 -3.39 -6.97 -14.09
CA LEU A 152 -3.78 -5.56 -14.28
C LEU A 152 -5.29 -5.36 -14.34
N THR A 153 -6.03 -5.96 -13.43
CA THR A 153 -7.47 -5.77 -13.29
C THR A 153 -7.83 -5.35 -11.87
N ALA A 154 -8.88 -4.52 -11.73
CA ALA A 154 -9.40 -4.15 -10.42
C ALA A 154 -9.78 -5.38 -9.58
N ALA A 155 -10.41 -6.39 -10.21
CA ALA A 155 -10.76 -7.65 -9.56
C ALA A 155 -9.52 -8.36 -8.99
N ALA A 156 -8.43 -8.47 -9.76
CA ALA A 156 -7.22 -9.16 -9.31
C ALA A 156 -6.53 -8.43 -8.14
N MET A 157 -6.61 -7.09 -8.10
CA MET A 157 -6.09 -6.30 -7.00
C MET A 157 -6.94 -6.45 -5.74
N LEU A 158 -8.25 -6.25 -5.85
CA LEU A 158 -9.16 -6.27 -4.71
C LEU A 158 -9.40 -7.68 -4.15
N GLN A 159 -9.33 -8.73 -4.99
CA GLN A 159 -9.41 -10.12 -4.51
C GLN A 159 -8.36 -10.47 -3.46
N ARG A 160 -7.24 -9.71 -3.42
CA ARG A 160 -6.19 -9.93 -2.41
C ARG A 160 -6.67 -9.72 -0.98
N PHE A 161 -7.78 -9.02 -0.79
CA PHE A 161 -8.27 -8.62 0.54
C PHE A 161 -9.56 -9.33 0.94
N THR A 162 -10.12 -10.23 0.11
CA THR A 162 -11.23 -11.08 0.57
C THR A 162 -10.75 -12.04 1.66
N SER A 163 -11.61 -12.32 2.64
CA SER A 163 -11.24 -13.10 3.83
C SER A 163 -10.80 -14.53 3.52
N ASP A 164 -11.27 -15.10 2.42
CA ASP A 164 -10.94 -16.45 1.94
C ASP A 164 -9.74 -16.52 0.99
N SER A 165 -9.21 -15.36 0.57
CA SER A 165 -8.11 -15.31 -0.40
C SER A 165 -6.78 -15.80 0.19
N SER A 166 -6.15 -16.76 -0.47
CA SER A 166 -4.78 -17.19 -0.13
C SER A 166 -3.74 -16.06 -0.30
N LYS A 167 -4.07 -15.03 -1.08
CA LYS A 167 -3.23 -13.85 -1.30
C LYS A 167 -3.39 -12.77 -0.23
N ASN A 168 -4.37 -12.92 0.66
CA ASN A 168 -4.62 -12.03 1.78
C ASN A 168 -3.62 -12.31 2.91
N PHE A 169 -2.37 -11.91 2.71
CA PHE A 169 -1.32 -12.17 3.69
C PHE A 169 -1.38 -11.25 4.91
N ILE A 170 -2.14 -10.15 4.83
CA ILE A 170 -2.35 -9.22 5.94
C ILE A 170 -3.46 -9.66 6.91
N ASN A 171 -4.13 -10.78 6.65
CA ASN A 171 -5.24 -11.30 7.44
C ASN A 171 -6.41 -10.29 7.62
N PHE A 172 -6.62 -9.40 6.66
CA PHE A 172 -7.79 -8.52 6.65
C PHE A 172 -9.07 -9.36 6.57
N SER A 173 -10.08 -9.02 7.36
CA SER A 173 -11.36 -9.73 7.36
C SER A 173 -12.48 -8.74 7.64
N ASN A 174 -13.36 -8.56 6.67
CA ASN A 174 -14.53 -7.72 6.75
C ASN A 174 -15.65 -8.32 5.89
N GLU A 175 -16.78 -8.66 6.50
CA GLU A 175 -17.90 -9.32 5.82
C GLU A 175 -18.54 -8.43 4.75
N ASP A 176 -18.65 -7.12 5.00
CA ASP A 176 -19.20 -6.18 4.02
C ASP A 176 -18.27 -6.05 2.80
N TYR A 177 -16.95 -6.14 3.02
CA TYR A 177 -15.98 -6.20 1.93
C TYR A 177 -16.18 -7.42 1.05
N ASP A 178 -16.29 -8.60 1.64
CA ASP A 178 -16.49 -9.85 0.91
C ASP A 178 -17.79 -9.81 0.10
N VAL A 179 -18.87 -9.31 0.70
CA VAL A 179 -20.17 -9.13 0.03
C VAL A 179 -20.06 -8.13 -1.14
N ALA A 180 -19.38 -7.00 -0.94
CA ALA A 180 -19.18 -6.00 -2.00
C ALA A 180 -18.36 -6.57 -3.16
N PHE A 181 -17.28 -7.29 -2.85
CA PHE A 181 -16.44 -7.92 -3.87
C PHE A 181 -17.20 -8.99 -4.66
N ASP A 182 -17.96 -9.87 -4.01
CA ASP A 182 -18.79 -10.89 -4.67
C ASP A 182 -19.82 -10.27 -5.60
N LYS A 183 -20.46 -9.18 -5.19
CA LYS A 183 -21.38 -8.42 -6.06
C LYS A 183 -20.66 -7.80 -7.25
N ALA A 184 -19.45 -7.25 -7.04
CA ALA A 184 -18.66 -6.68 -8.13
C ALA A 184 -18.31 -7.70 -9.20
N ILE A 185 -17.86 -8.90 -8.83
CA ILE A 185 -17.46 -9.94 -9.80
C ILE A 185 -18.65 -10.64 -10.45
N SER A 186 -19.80 -10.69 -9.79
CA SER A 186 -21.02 -11.33 -10.32
C SER A 186 -21.90 -10.39 -11.13
N SER A 187 -21.78 -9.07 -10.97
CA SER A 187 -22.58 -8.12 -11.74
C SER A 187 -22.22 -8.11 -13.23
N THR A 188 -23.25 -8.15 -14.08
CA THR A 188 -23.13 -7.96 -15.53
C THR A 188 -23.33 -6.50 -15.94
N ASP A 189 -23.87 -5.68 -15.07
CA ASP A 189 -23.97 -4.24 -15.27
C ASP A 189 -22.65 -3.55 -14.89
N ASP A 190 -22.09 -2.82 -15.84
CA ASP A 190 -20.78 -2.20 -15.68
C ASP A 190 -20.78 -1.06 -14.66
N LYS A 191 -21.90 -0.36 -14.51
CA LYS A 191 -22.04 0.72 -13.54
C LYS A 191 -22.14 0.16 -12.13
N GLU A 192 -22.97 -0.85 -11.91
CA GLU A 192 -23.08 -1.53 -10.62
C GLU A 192 -21.74 -2.14 -10.19
N LYS A 193 -21.07 -2.83 -11.13
CA LYS A 193 -19.73 -3.39 -10.89
C LYS A 193 -18.74 -2.33 -10.43
N THR A 194 -18.75 -1.16 -11.07
CA THR A 194 -17.88 -0.05 -10.71
C THR A 194 -18.14 0.44 -9.28
N GLU A 195 -19.42 0.61 -8.92
CA GLU A 195 -19.80 1.06 -7.57
C GLU A 195 -19.41 0.04 -6.49
N TYR A 196 -19.54 -1.26 -6.75
CA TYR A 196 -19.10 -2.28 -5.79
C TYR A 196 -17.57 -2.33 -5.62
N TYR A 197 -16.78 -2.12 -6.69
CA TYR A 197 -15.33 -1.99 -6.53
C TYR A 197 -14.96 -0.75 -5.73
N LYS A 198 -15.63 0.36 -5.94
CA LYS A 198 -15.45 1.57 -5.13
C LYS A 198 -15.84 1.36 -3.67
N GLU A 199 -16.89 0.57 -3.42
CA GLU A 199 -17.24 0.18 -2.05
C GLU A 199 -16.14 -0.63 -1.38
N CYS A 200 -15.51 -1.57 -2.09
CA CYS A 200 -14.34 -2.27 -1.59
C CYS A 200 -13.21 -1.31 -1.21
N GLU A 201 -12.95 -0.30 -2.02
CA GLU A 201 -11.91 0.71 -1.73
C GLU A 201 -12.25 1.53 -0.48
N ARG A 202 -13.52 1.97 -0.31
CA ARG A 202 -13.96 2.69 0.89
C ARG A 202 -13.73 1.87 2.14
N ILE A 203 -14.15 0.60 2.13
CA ILE A 203 -13.98 -0.29 3.29
C ILE A 203 -12.49 -0.47 3.63
N LEU A 204 -11.62 -0.71 2.64
CA LEU A 204 -10.18 -0.83 2.88
C LEU A 204 -9.58 0.44 3.48
N SER A 205 -10.04 1.60 3.04
CA SER A 205 -9.60 2.90 3.55
C SER A 205 -10.13 3.13 4.97
N GLU A 206 -11.44 3.03 5.19
CA GLU A 206 -12.08 3.31 6.47
C GLU A 206 -11.62 2.39 7.59
N ASP A 207 -11.44 1.09 7.28
CA ASP A 207 -10.90 0.10 8.21
C ASP A 207 -9.38 0.17 8.36
N ALA A 208 -8.72 1.10 7.66
CA ALA A 208 -7.27 1.20 7.67
C ALA A 208 -6.61 -0.18 7.52
N ALA A 209 -7.05 -0.96 6.53
CA ALA A 209 -6.52 -2.32 6.31
C ALA A 209 -4.99 -2.33 6.17
N ASN A 210 -4.45 -1.24 5.65
CA ASN A 210 -3.03 -0.92 5.53
C ASN A 210 -2.80 0.57 5.83
N VAL A 211 -1.54 0.95 6.04
CA VAL A 211 -1.13 2.35 5.93
C VAL A 211 -0.79 2.61 4.48
N TYR A 212 -1.66 3.32 3.77
CA TYR A 212 -1.50 3.65 2.36
C TYR A 212 -0.52 4.80 2.21
N ILE A 213 0.38 4.72 1.23
CA ILE A 213 1.44 5.71 1.05
C ILE A 213 1.43 6.26 -0.37
N GLN A 214 1.88 5.48 -1.35
CA GLN A 214 2.03 6.01 -2.70
C GLN A 214 2.00 4.92 -3.79
N ASP A 215 1.63 5.34 -5.00
CA ASP A 215 1.99 4.68 -6.25
C ASP A 215 3.34 5.25 -6.71
N LEU A 216 4.36 4.39 -6.76
CA LEU A 216 5.72 4.81 -7.09
C LEU A 216 5.89 5.05 -8.58
N PRO A 217 6.63 6.11 -8.94
CA PRO A 217 7.03 6.31 -10.32
C PRO A 217 8.13 5.34 -10.73
N GLU A 218 8.08 4.87 -11.97
CA GLU A 218 9.22 4.20 -12.60
C GLU A 218 10.23 5.24 -13.12
N PHE A 219 11.50 5.04 -12.77
CA PHE A 219 12.61 5.84 -13.27
C PHE A 219 13.43 5.03 -14.26
N VAL A 220 13.57 5.54 -15.46
CA VAL A 220 14.45 4.96 -16.48
C VAL A 220 15.50 5.97 -16.91
N ALA A 221 16.76 5.59 -16.81
CA ALA A 221 17.87 6.35 -17.34
C ALA A 221 18.22 5.83 -18.75
N LEU A 222 18.08 6.67 -19.76
CA LEU A 222 18.41 6.36 -21.13
C LEU A 222 19.63 7.18 -21.59
N ASN A 223 20.62 6.53 -22.22
CA ASN A 223 21.74 7.25 -22.81
C ASN A 223 21.22 8.16 -23.94
N LYS A 224 21.69 9.41 -23.99
CA LYS A 224 21.26 10.44 -24.96
C LYS A 224 21.41 10.02 -26.43
N LYS A 225 22.19 8.99 -26.71
CA LYS A 225 22.32 8.42 -28.06
C LYS A 225 21.10 7.65 -28.52
N TYR A 226 20.16 7.38 -27.65
CA TYR A 226 18.96 6.60 -27.95
C TYR A 226 17.70 7.42 -27.70
N THR A 227 16.67 7.12 -28.48
CA THR A 227 15.31 7.68 -28.37
C THR A 227 14.29 6.55 -28.61
N GLY A 228 13.00 6.82 -28.41
CA GLY A 228 11.92 5.86 -28.65
C GLY A 228 11.63 4.92 -27.50
N TYR A 229 12.16 5.18 -26.28
CA TYR A 229 11.73 4.46 -25.09
C TYR A 229 10.28 4.84 -24.75
N GLU A 230 9.47 3.83 -24.50
CA GLU A 230 8.09 3.97 -24.03
C GLU A 230 7.91 3.24 -22.70
N PHE A 231 7.15 3.84 -21.81
CA PHE A 231 6.74 3.19 -20.57
C PHE A 231 5.51 2.32 -20.82
N TYR A 232 5.49 1.14 -20.23
CA TYR A 232 4.35 0.25 -20.24
C TYR A 232 3.82 0.10 -18.81
N PRO A 233 2.51 -0.11 -18.63
CA PRO A 233 1.91 -0.34 -17.31
C PRO A 233 2.22 -1.74 -16.73
N LEU A 234 3.30 -2.36 -17.17
CA LEU A 234 3.81 -3.67 -16.78
C LEU A 234 5.32 -3.57 -16.61
N TYR A 235 5.93 -4.51 -15.88
CA TYR A 235 7.38 -4.70 -15.82
C TYR A 235 7.96 -5.21 -17.15
N VAL A 236 7.57 -4.57 -18.23
CA VAL A 236 8.05 -4.91 -19.59
C VAL A 236 8.85 -3.74 -20.14
N GLN A 237 10.08 -4.00 -20.53
CA GLN A 237 10.91 -3.05 -21.26
C GLN A 237 10.99 -3.47 -22.71
N ASP A 238 10.27 -2.79 -23.59
CA ASP A 238 10.35 -3.01 -25.02
C ASP A 238 11.53 -2.23 -25.61
N ILE A 239 12.68 -2.88 -25.66
CA ILE A 239 13.90 -2.30 -26.25
C ILE A 239 13.89 -2.29 -27.77
N ALA A 240 12.94 -2.98 -28.42
CA ALA A 240 12.86 -3.04 -29.91
C ALA A 240 12.47 -1.69 -30.51
N LYS A 241 11.85 -0.80 -29.75
CA LYS A 241 11.49 0.57 -30.19
C LYS A 241 12.62 1.58 -30.05
N LEU A 242 13.72 1.23 -29.40
CA LEU A 242 14.87 2.13 -29.26
C LEU A 242 15.53 2.37 -30.60
N LYS A 243 15.84 3.63 -30.88
CA LYS A 243 16.52 4.09 -32.09
C LYS A 243 17.70 4.96 -31.70
N LEU A 244 18.70 5.07 -32.59
CA LEU A 244 19.72 6.09 -32.43
C LEU A 244 19.08 7.46 -32.62
N ALA A 245 19.41 8.39 -31.71
CA ALA A 245 19.03 9.79 -31.87
C ALA A 245 19.78 10.38 -33.08
N GLU A 246 19.12 11.19 -33.88
CA GLU A 246 19.71 11.90 -35.02
C GLU A 246 20.70 12.99 -34.56
#